data_c4b083770b017dea0a3a7afddcd58534
#
_entry.id   c4b083770b017dea0a3a7afddcd58534
#
_cell.length_a   1.000
_cell.length_b   1.000
_cell.length_c   1.000
_cell.angle_alpha   90.00
_cell.angle_beta   90.00
_cell.angle_gamma   90.00
#
_symmetry.space_group_name_H-M   'P 1'
#
loop_
_entity.id
_entity.type
_entity.pdbx_description
1 polymer ?
#
loop_
_entity_poly.entity_id
_entity_poly.type
_entity_poly.pdbx_seq_one_letter_code
_entity_poly.pdbx_strand_id
1 'polypeptide(L)'
;LYKEGWYQADIENNPKIAAMAAAYEKYIYPQFKVKAAEEWFECNLTDDVQLVGKFDGIAEDGLVVEHKATSANVDDEYVYNLQWDEQILTYMLVSGRNEMYYTVCKKPTIRQKQNETAEEYYERCCAWYAEDMDKKIRIIKVTRSEKEVQEHKTMLEYIADQMIISEIIVYQKEQDSVYNTKNVFYRNCSNCTAYGRKCEYASICLDYDPKLEYVEFKKKEDL
;
A
#
# COMPACT_ATOMS: atom_id res chain seq x y z
N LEU A 1 -10.74 17.39 2.89
CA LEU A 1 -11.12 18.74 3.32
C LEU A 1 -10.04 19.28 4.24
N TYR A 2 -8.95 19.78 3.64
CA TYR A 2 -7.89 20.48 4.36
C TYR A 2 -8.43 21.81 4.89
N LYS A 3 -8.40 21.99 6.20
CA LYS A 3 -8.58 23.32 6.81
C LYS A 3 -7.29 24.11 6.58
N GLU A 4 -7.38 25.38 6.20
CA GLU A 4 -6.22 26.26 5.89
C GLU A 4 -5.05 26.17 6.89
N GLY A 5 -5.32 25.95 8.19
CA GLY A 5 -4.29 25.82 9.20
C GLY A 5 -3.43 24.55 9.15
N TRP A 6 -3.91 23.47 8.53
CA TRP A 6 -3.12 22.24 8.35
C TRP A 6 -2.08 22.40 7.24
N TYR A 7 -2.41 23.16 6.20
CA TYR A 7 -1.51 23.42 5.08
C TYR A 7 -0.26 24.17 5.52
N GLN A 8 -0.39 25.17 6.40
CA GLN A 8 0.74 25.94 6.90
C GLN A 8 1.68 25.10 7.76
N ALA A 9 1.15 24.29 8.67
CA ALA A 9 1.95 23.38 9.49
C ALA A 9 2.71 22.34 8.64
N ASP A 10 2.13 21.87 7.54
CA ASP A 10 2.78 20.93 6.62
C ASP A 10 3.91 21.59 5.83
N ILE A 11 3.79 22.87 5.44
CA ILE A 11 4.87 23.59 4.75
C ILE A 11 6.09 23.71 5.66
N GLU A 12 5.90 24.06 6.94
CA GLU A 12 7.01 24.21 7.88
C GLU A 12 7.73 22.88 8.18
N ASN A 13 6.97 21.80 8.34
CA ASN A 13 7.52 20.51 8.75
C ASN A 13 7.89 19.59 7.57
N ASN A 14 7.09 19.64 6.51
CA ASN A 14 7.22 18.73 5.35
C ASN A 14 6.90 19.42 4.02
N PRO A 15 7.71 20.42 3.58
CA PRO A 15 7.42 21.22 2.40
C PRO A 15 7.20 20.39 1.11
N LYS A 16 7.89 19.24 0.98
CA LYS A 16 7.64 18.32 -0.14
C LYS A 16 6.26 17.71 -0.13
N ILE A 17 5.78 17.28 1.03
CA ILE A 17 4.44 16.67 1.17
C ILE A 17 3.38 17.72 0.93
N ALA A 18 3.55 18.91 1.46
CA ALA A 18 2.66 20.04 1.19
C ALA A 18 2.59 20.37 -0.31
N ALA A 19 3.73 20.37 -1.01
CA ALA A 19 3.76 20.60 -2.46
C ALA A 19 3.10 19.46 -3.26
N MET A 20 3.21 18.21 -2.80
CA MET A 20 2.48 17.07 -3.40
C MET A 20 0.98 17.24 -3.24
N ALA A 21 0.51 17.62 -2.04
CA ALA A 21 -0.91 17.87 -1.78
C ALA A 21 -1.45 19.03 -2.65
N ALA A 22 -0.70 20.12 -2.75
CA ALA A 22 -1.05 21.25 -3.62
C ALA A 22 -1.11 20.84 -5.11
N ALA A 23 -0.16 20.02 -5.55
CA ALA A 23 -0.16 19.50 -6.91
C ALA A 23 -1.35 18.56 -7.16
N TYR A 24 -1.68 17.69 -6.19
CA TYR A 24 -2.86 16.84 -6.25
C TYR A 24 -4.15 17.68 -6.37
N GLU A 25 -4.32 18.66 -5.51
CA GLU A 25 -5.47 19.56 -5.51
C GLU A 25 -5.60 20.31 -6.83
N LYS A 26 -4.49 20.76 -7.39
CA LYS A 26 -4.48 21.54 -8.64
C LYS A 26 -4.71 20.69 -9.88
N TYR A 27 -4.14 19.49 -9.96
CA TYR A 27 -4.05 18.73 -11.21
C TYR A 27 -4.91 17.48 -11.24
N ILE A 28 -5.20 16.85 -10.09
CA ILE A 28 -6.00 15.63 -10.01
C ILE A 28 -7.44 15.93 -9.60
N TYR A 29 -7.64 16.62 -8.49
CA TYR A 29 -8.95 16.87 -7.91
C TYR A 29 -9.98 17.47 -8.88
N PRO A 30 -9.63 18.38 -9.83
CA PRO A 30 -10.60 18.91 -10.78
C PRO A 30 -11.06 17.91 -11.85
N GLN A 31 -10.35 16.79 -12.04
CA GLN A 31 -10.61 15.84 -13.12
C GLN A 31 -11.65 14.79 -12.76
N PHE A 32 -11.81 14.48 -11.49
CA PHE A 32 -12.89 13.63 -10.98
C PHE A 32 -13.23 13.97 -9.53
N LYS A 33 -14.48 13.70 -9.17
CA LYS A 33 -14.94 13.93 -7.81
C LYS A 33 -14.96 12.63 -7.03
N VAL A 34 -14.44 12.70 -5.80
CA VAL A 34 -14.48 11.59 -4.84
C VAL A 34 -15.78 11.69 -4.04
N LYS A 35 -16.60 10.64 -4.10
CA LYS A 35 -17.85 10.51 -3.35
C LYS A 35 -17.60 10.09 -1.91
N ALA A 36 -16.67 9.16 -1.69
CA ALA A 36 -16.28 8.66 -0.38
C ALA A 36 -14.76 8.53 -0.32
N ALA A 37 -14.17 8.76 0.85
CA ALA A 37 -12.74 8.57 1.11
C ALA A 37 -12.57 7.61 2.27
N GLU A 38 -11.49 6.81 2.25
CA GLU A 38 -11.14 5.87 3.31
C GLU A 38 -12.26 4.85 3.60
N GLU A 39 -12.91 4.33 2.54
CA GLU A 39 -14.07 3.45 2.63
C GLU A 39 -13.65 2.01 2.95
N TRP A 40 -14.10 1.49 4.09
CA TRP A 40 -13.86 0.12 4.49
C TRP A 40 -14.66 -0.88 3.66
N PHE A 41 -14.05 -2.01 3.36
CA PHE A 41 -14.75 -3.14 2.73
C PHE A 41 -14.50 -4.44 3.48
N GLU A 42 -15.50 -5.30 3.44
CA GLU A 42 -15.44 -6.69 3.87
C GLU A 42 -16.07 -7.55 2.77
N CYS A 43 -15.36 -8.56 2.31
CA CYS A 43 -15.79 -9.45 1.25
C CYS A 43 -15.49 -10.90 1.64
N ASN A 44 -16.48 -11.77 1.65
CA ASN A 44 -16.24 -13.19 1.85
C ASN A 44 -15.50 -13.76 0.64
N LEU A 45 -14.30 -14.22 0.86
CA LEU A 45 -13.49 -14.91 -0.14
C LEU A 45 -13.89 -16.39 -0.22
N THR A 46 -14.02 -17.03 0.96
CA THR A 46 -14.54 -18.38 1.16
C THR A 46 -15.54 -18.36 2.31
N ASP A 47 -16.10 -19.52 2.70
CA ASP A 47 -16.99 -19.62 3.85
C ASP A 47 -16.28 -19.26 5.17
N ASP A 48 -14.97 -19.49 5.24
CA ASP A 48 -14.18 -19.34 6.47
C ASP A 48 -13.22 -18.13 6.43
N VAL A 49 -13.03 -17.46 5.28
CA VAL A 49 -12.06 -16.40 5.09
C VAL A 49 -12.70 -15.15 4.49
N GLN A 50 -12.45 -14.01 5.12
CA GLN A 50 -12.85 -12.70 4.63
C GLN A 50 -11.64 -11.88 4.17
N LEU A 51 -11.80 -11.18 3.06
CA LEU A 51 -10.94 -10.07 2.66
C LEU A 51 -11.45 -8.80 3.34
N VAL A 52 -10.60 -8.16 4.11
CA VAL A 52 -10.90 -6.88 4.74
C VAL A 52 -9.87 -5.85 4.31
N GLY A 53 -10.31 -4.64 4.10
CA GLY A 53 -9.42 -3.58 3.69
C GLY A 53 -10.12 -2.25 3.56
N LYS A 54 -9.43 -1.29 2.96
CA LYS A 54 -9.93 0.06 2.81
C LYS A 54 -9.53 0.61 1.44
N PHE A 55 -10.49 1.15 0.71
CA PHE A 55 -10.24 1.92 -0.50
C PHE A 55 -9.79 3.33 -0.11
N ASP A 56 -8.81 3.89 -0.81
CA ASP A 56 -8.44 5.30 -0.62
C ASP A 56 -9.60 6.23 -0.97
N GLY A 57 -10.37 5.88 -2.01
CA GLY A 57 -11.56 6.61 -2.37
C GLY A 57 -12.49 5.86 -3.30
N ILE A 58 -13.71 6.40 -3.44
CA ILE A 58 -14.69 5.99 -4.44
C ILE A 58 -15.12 7.25 -5.19
N ALA A 59 -14.99 7.24 -6.50
CA ALA A 59 -15.42 8.33 -7.36
C ALA A 59 -16.96 8.39 -7.50
N GLU A 60 -17.50 9.52 -8.00
CA GLU A 60 -18.95 9.69 -8.20
C GLU A 60 -19.56 8.66 -9.15
N ASP A 61 -18.79 8.14 -10.12
CA ASP A 61 -19.20 7.06 -11.03
C ASP A 61 -19.15 5.66 -10.39
N GLY A 62 -18.73 5.58 -9.12
CA GLY A 62 -18.67 4.35 -8.35
C GLY A 62 -17.40 3.53 -8.58
N LEU A 63 -16.42 4.03 -9.31
CA LEU A 63 -15.13 3.38 -9.47
C LEU A 63 -14.24 3.64 -8.25
N VAL A 64 -13.48 2.62 -7.85
CA VAL A 64 -12.47 2.75 -6.81
C VAL A 64 -11.35 3.67 -7.27
N VAL A 65 -10.83 4.46 -6.36
CA VAL A 65 -9.67 5.34 -6.57
C VAL A 65 -8.55 4.89 -5.65
N GLU A 66 -7.39 4.64 -6.22
CA GLU A 66 -6.14 4.38 -5.48
C GLU A 66 -5.20 5.56 -5.65
N HIS A 67 -4.55 5.97 -4.57
CA HIS A 67 -3.61 7.09 -4.52
C HIS A 67 -2.20 6.62 -4.21
N LYS A 68 -1.27 6.78 -5.15
CA LYS A 68 0.13 6.39 -4.96
C LYS A 68 1.08 7.57 -5.00
N ALA A 69 2.03 7.54 -4.07
CA ALA A 69 3.21 8.41 -4.08
C ALA A 69 4.45 7.57 -4.46
N THR A 70 5.16 7.96 -5.51
CA THR A 70 6.32 7.22 -6.01
C THR A 70 7.58 8.11 -6.07
N SER A 71 8.76 7.49 -6.05
CA SER A 71 10.03 8.15 -6.39
C SER A 71 10.44 7.91 -7.83
N ALA A 72 9.80 6.97 -8.53
CA ALA A 72 10.03 6.68 -9.95
C ALA A 72 9.42 7.76 -10.86
N ASN A 73 9.84 7.77 -12.12
CA ASN A 73 9.13 8.53 -13.14
C ASN A 73 7.75 7.89 -13.39
N VAL A 74 6.77 8.74 -13.67
CA VAL A 74 5.41 8.31 -14.01
C VAL A 74 5.28 8.31 -15.53
N ASP A 75 6.06 7.46 -16.17
CA ASP A 75 6.12 7.28 -17.63
C ASP A 75 5.32 6.04 -18.08
N ASP A 76 5.45 5.70 -19.34
CA ASP A 76 4.71 4.57 -19.90
C ASP A 76 5.21 3.23 -19.36
N GLU A 77 6.48 3.13 -18.94
CA GLU A 77 7.00 1.95 -18.26
C GLU A 77 6.36 1.79 -16.87
N TYR A 78 6.19 2.88 -16.14
CA TYR A 78 5.45 2.87 -14.87
C TYR A 78 4.02 2.36 -15.07
N VAL A 79 3.32 2.89 -16.09
CA VAL A 79 1.95 2.47 -16.43
C VAL A 79 1.91 0.99 -16.84
N TYR A 80 2.87 0.55 -17.64
CA TYR A 80 2.99 -0.85 -18.04
C TYR A 80 3.14 -1.78 -16.82
N ASN A 81 3.93 -1.37 -15.82
CA ASN A 81 4.18 -2.17 -14.63
C ASN A 81 2.94 -2.33 -13.72
N LEU A 82 1.91 -1.50 -13.88
CA LEU A 82 0.63 -1.69 -13.17
C LEU A 82 -0.06 -3.01 -13.52
N GLN A 83 0.32 -3.66 -14.64
CA GLN A 83 -0.22 -4.98 -15.00
C GLN A 83 0.07 -6.05 -13.93
N TRP A 84 1.11 -5.86 -13.14
CA TRP A 84 1.56 -6.79 -12.11
C TRP A 84 1.11 -6.39 -10.69
N ASP A 85 0.31 -5.32 -10.57
CA ASP A 85 -0.16 -4.84 -9.27
C ASP A 85 -1.39 -5.65 -8.84
N GLU A 86 -1.19 -6.57 -7.90
CA GLU A 86 -2.23 -7.45 -7.35
C GLU A 86 -3.27 -6.67 -6.52
N GLN A 87 -2.92 -5.49 -5.97
CA GLN A 87 -3.87 -4.65 -5.25
C GLN A 87 -4.98 -4.17 -6.18
N ILE A 88 -4.65 -3.86 -7.44
CA ILE A 88 -5.62 -3.48 -8.47
C ILE A 88 -6.65 -4.59 -8.68
N LEU A 89 -6.18 -5.85 -8.85
CA LEU A 89 -7.06 -7.00 -9.04
C LEU A 89 -7.93 -7.28 -7.81
N THR A 90 -7.37 -7.13 -6.60
CA THR A 90 -8.11 -7.27 -5.34
C THR A 90 -9.22 -6.22 -5.24
N TYR A 91 -8.93 -4.97 -5.56
CA TYR A 91 -9.93 -3.89 -5.53
C TYR A 91 -11.04 -4.08 -6.58
N MET A 92 -10.68 -4.55 -7.76
CA MET A 92 -11.66 -4.89 -8.79
C MET A 92 -12.55 -6.07 -8.37
N LEU A 93 -11.96 -7.10 -7.77
CA LEU A 93 -12.69 -8.24 -7.24
C LEU A 93 -13.73 -7.79 -6.19
N VAL A 94 -13.29 -7.02 -5.20
CA VAL A 94 -14.14 -6.60 -4.08
C VAL A 94 -15.20 -5.60 -4.51
N SER A 95 -14.88 -4.67 -5.40
CA SER A 95 -15.84 -3.67 -5.89
C SER A 95 -16.82 -4.23 -6.92
N GLY A 96 -16.57 -5.43 -7.47
CA GLY A 96 -17.35 -6.01 -8.56
C GLY A 96 -17.23 -5.21 -9.86
N ARG A 97 -16.13 -4.49 -10.06
CA ARG A 97 -15.86 -3.67 -11.23
C ARG A 97 -14.56 -4.13 -11.90
N ASN A 98 -14.50 -4.03 -13.22
CA ASN A 98 -13.30 -4.36 -14.00
C ASN A 98 -12.47 -3.12 -14.36
N GLU A 99 -12.79 -1.99 -13.76
CA GLU A 99 -12.16 -0.68 -13.97
C GLU A 99 -11.97 0.02 -12.64
N MET A 100 -10.89 0.80 -12.52
CA MET A 100 -10.66 1.70 -11.39
C MET A 100 -9.77 2.87 -11.79
N TYR A 101 -9.75 3.91 -11.00
CA TYR A 101 -8.80 5.00 -11.13
C TYR A 101 -7.55 4.75 -10.26
N TYR A 102 -6.41 4.92 -10.88
CA TYR A 102 -5.12 4.87 -10.22
C TYR A 102 -4.47 6.24 -10.40
N THR A 103 -4.35 6.98 -9.33
CA THR A 103 -3.71 8.28 -9.34
C THR A 103 -2.31 8.16 -8.77
N VAL A 104 -1.35 8.70 -9.46
CA VAL A 104 0.04 8.64 -9.02
C VAL A 104 0.67 10.03 -9.04
N CYS A 105 1.38 10.33 -7.95
CA CYS A 105 2.11 11.56 -7.78
C CYS A 105 3.59 11.24 -7.44
N LYS A 106 4.50 11.74 -8.27
CA LYS A 106 5.93 11.58 -8.03
C LYS A 106 6.38 12.51 -6.92
N LYS A 107 7.13 11.99 -5.95
CA LYS A 107 7.76 12.78 -4.88
C LYS A 107 8.80 13.73 -5.48
N PRO A 108 8.85 15.02 -5.09
CA PRO A 108 9.88 15.93 -5.56
C PRO A 108 11.29 15.40 -5.26
N THR A 109 12.11 15.29 -6.30
CA THR A 109 13.49 14.78 -6.19
C THR A 109 14.50 15.89 -5.85
N ILE A 110 14.09 17.15 -5.98
CA ILE A 110 14.91 18.30 -5.61
C ILE A 110 15.15 18.33 -4.10
N ARG A 111 16.33 18.83 -3.70
CA ARG A 111 16.72 18.95 -2.28
C ARG A 111 16.64 20.40 -1.84
N GLN A 112 16.30 20.63 -0.58
CA GLN A 112 16.36 21.94 0.03
C GLN A 112 17.81 22.46 0.04
N LYS A 113 17.99 23.72 -0.32
CA LYS A 113 19.30 24.40 -0.31
C LYS A 113 19.65 24.82 1.11
N GLN A 114 20.93 25.05 1.40
CA GLN A 114 21.46 25.31 2.75
C GLN A 114 20.81 26.52 3.45
N ASN A 115 20.49 27.58 2.70
CA ASN A 115 19.90 28.81 3.26
C ASN A 115 18.47 29.07 2.76
N GLU A 116 17.77 28.04 2.33
CA GLU A 116 16.43 28.12 1.80
C GLU A 116 15.42 27.91 2.93
N THR A 117 14.45 28.77 3.07
CA THR A 117 13.34 28.57 4.03
C THR A 117 12.44 27.41 3.59
N ALA A 118 11.58 26.94 4.47
CA ALA A 118 10.61 25.90 4.14
C ALA A 118 9.64 26.37 3.05
N GLU A 119 9.20 27.64 3.11
CA GLU A 119 8.32 28.27 2.13
C GLU A 119 8.99 28.36 0.76
N GLU A 120 10.20 28.87 0.68
CA GLU A 120 10.95 28.97 -0.58
C GLU A 120 11.14 27.58 -1.21
N TYR A 121 11.42 26.58 -0.38
CA TYR A 121 11.56 25.22 -0.85
C TYR A 121 10.23 24.62 -1.31
N TYR A 122 9.12 24.87 -0.59
CA TYR A 122 7.77 24.50 -1.00
C TYR A 122 7.40 25.10 -2.36
N GLU A 123 7.60 26.40 -2.53
CA GLU A 123 7.33 27.08 -3.81
C GLU A 123 8.13 26.48 -4.96
N ARG A 124 9.40 26.17 -4.73
CA ARG A 124 10.25 25.51 -5.72
C ARG A 124 9.81 24.08 -6.02
N CYS A 125 9.29 23.36 -5.03
CA CYS A 125 8.66 22.05 -5.26
C CYS A 125 7.38 22.16 -6.07
N CYS A 126 6.56 23.18 -5.85
CA CYS A 126 5.36 23.45 -6.67
C CYS A 126 5.72 23.81 -8.12
N ALA A 127 6.76 24.66 -8.31
CA ALA A 127 7.28 24.99 -9.64
C ALA A 127 7.81 23.74 -10.37
N TRP A 128 8.48 22.85 -9.66
CA TRP A 128 8.98 21.60 -10.20
C TRP A 128 7.85 20.73 -10.77
N TYR A 129 6.66 20.70 -10.16
CA TYR A 129 5.50 19.99 -10.72
C TYR A 129 5.03 20.61 -12.02
N ALA A 130 5.07 21.94 -12.15
CA ALA A 130 4.58 22.66 -13.33
C ALA A 130 5.44 22.43 -14.58
N GLU A 131 6.72 22.10 -14.43
CA GLU A 131 7.65 21.96 -15.57
C GLU A 131 7.34 20.76 -16.47
N ASP A 132 7.08 19.58 -15.91
CA ASP A 132 6.85 18.32 -16.64
C ASP A 132 5.76 17.51 -15.95
N MET A 133 4.58 18.08 -15.85
CA MET A 133 3.47 17.53 -15.07
C MET A 133 3.15 16.09 -15.46
N ASP A 134 3.08 15.77 -16.75
CA ASP A 134 2.69 14.44 -17.25
C ASP A 134 3.64 13.31 -16.86
N LYS A 135 4.89 13.65 -16.48
CA LYS A 135 5.86 12.70 -15.96
C LYS A 135 5.87 12.61 -14.43
N LYS A 136 5.09 13.44 -13.78
CA LYS A 136 5.09 13.58 -12.31
C LYS A 136 3.75 13.29 -11.70
N ILE A 137 2.65 13.54 -12.43
CA ILE A 137 1.29 13.31 -11.96
C ILE A 137 0.48 12.71 -13.10
N ARG A 138 -0.17 11.58 -12.84
CA ARG A 138 -1.10 10.97 -13.81
C ARG A 138 -2.33 10.42 -13.10
N ILE A 139 -3.44 10.48 -13.82
CA ILE A 139 -4.65 9.71 -13.55
C ILE A 139 -4.70 8.63 -14.62
N ILE A 140 -4.72 7.38 -14.19
CA ILE A 140 -4.72 6.22 -15.07
C ILE A 140 -6.02 5.47 -14.81
N LYS A 141 -6.88 5.36 -15.82
CA LYS A 141 -8.01 4.44 -15.76
C LYS A 141 -7.49 3.06 -16.10
N VAL A 142 -7.40 2.20 -15.10
CA VAL A 142 -6.93 0.83 -15.26
C VAL A 142 -8.12 -0.06 -15.52
N THR A 143 -7.99 -0.95 -16.50
CA THR A 143 -9.01 -1.96 -16.85
C THR A 143 -8.39 -3.35 -16.81
N ARG A 144 -9.15 -4.34 -16.34
CA ARG A 144 -8.80 -5.76 -16.38
C ARG A 144 -9.94 -6.56 -16.98
N SER A 145 -9.60 -7.68 -17.59
CA SER A 145 -10.61 -8.63 -18.02
C SER A 145 -11.24 -9.34 -16.82
N GLU A 146 -12.50 -9.73 -16.96
CA GLU A 146 -13.16 -10.56 -15.95
C GLU A 146 -12.39 -11.85 -15.66
N LYS A 147 -11.72 -12.40 -16.68
CA LYS A 147 -10.87 -13.59 -16.55
C LYS A 147 -9.69 -13.34 -15.59
N GLU A 148 -8.97 -12.22 -15.73
CA GLU A 148 -7.85 -11.88 -14.84
C GLU A 148 -8.32 -11.71 -13.40
N VAL A 149 -9.45 -11.04 -13.18
CA VAL A 149 -10.04 -10.87 -11.84
C VAL A 149 -10.44 -12.21 -11.25
N GLN A 150 -11.03 -13.13 -12.06
CA GLN A 150 -11.41 -14.45 -11.60
C GLN A 150 -10.19 -15.35 -11.31
N GLU A 151 -9.14 -15.28 -12.12
CA GLU A 151 -7.87 -15.99 -11.86
C GLU A 151 -7.23 -15.50 -10.56
N HIS A 152 -7.25 -14.20 -10.31
CA HIS A 152 -6.77 -13.61 -9.05
C HIS A 152 -7.61 -14.09 -7.85
N LYS A 153 -8.93 -14.14 -7.97
CA LYS A 153 -9.81 -14.72 -6.95
C LYS A 153 -9.41 -16.15 -6.60
N THR A 154 -9.24 -16.99 -7.63
CA THR A 154 -8.83 -18.40 -7.44
C THR A 154 -7.48 -18.52 -6.74
N MET A 155 -6.53 -17.63 -7.05
CA MET A 155 -5.25 -17.57 -6.35
C MET A 155 -5.42 -17.21 -4.88
N LEU A 156 -6.25 -16.22 -4.57
CA LEU A 156 -6.53 -15.82 -3.18
C LEU A 156 -7.24 -16.93 -2.40
N GLU A 157 -8.20 -17.62 -3.01
CA GLU A 157 -8.87 -18.78 -2.41
C GLU A 157 -7.88 -19.89 -2.08
N TYR A 158 -6.96 -20.19 -3.01
CA TYR A 158 -5.89 -21.16 -2.77
C TYR A 158 -4.98 -20.76 -1.60
N ILE A 159 -4.60 -19.48 -1.51
CA ILE A 159 -3.80 -18.96 -0.39
C ILE A 159 -4.57 -19.10 0.93
N ALA A 160 -5.86 -18.78 0.94
CA ALA A 160 -6.72 -18.92 2.11
C ALA A 160 -6.78 -20.39 2.59
N ASP A 161 -6.97 -21.33 1.68
CA ASP A 161 -6.97 -22.76 2.00
C ASP A 161 -5.64 -23.20 2.60
N GLN A 162 -4.49 -22.74 2.06
CA GLN A 162 -3.17 -23.06 2.61
C GLN A 162 -2.99 -22.45 4.01
N MET A 163 -3.53 -21.28 4.30
CA MET A 163 -3.51 -20.68 5.64
C MET A 163 -4.31 -21.53 6.63
N ILE A 164 -5.53 -21.94 6.29
CA ILE A 164 -6.39 -22.79 7.12
C ILE A 164 -5.72 -24.14 7.40
N ILE A 165 -5.22 -24.80 6.35
CA ILE A 165 -4.50 -26.08 6.49
C ILE A 165 -3.29 -25.93 7.43
N SER A 166 -2.54 -24.85 7.29
CA SER A 166 -1.38 -24.56 8.13
C SER A 166 -1.79 -24.38 9.59
N GLU A 167 -2.87 -23.65 9.85
CA GLU A 167 -3.44 -23.47 11.20
C GLU A 167 -3.88 -24.80 11.83
N ILE A 168 -4.59 -25.64 11.08
CA ILE A 168 -5.05 -26.95 11.53
C ILE A 168 -3.83 -27.83 11.90
N ILE A 169 -2.79 -27.83 11.06
CA ILE A 169 -1.58 -28.62 11.30
C ILE A 169 -0.87 -28.12 12.58
N VAL A 170 -0.77 -26.81 12.78
CA VAL A 170 -0.18 -26.24 13.99
C VAL A 170 -0.99 -26.66 15.22
N TYR A 171 -2.32 -26.45 15.19
CA TYR A 171 -3.21 -26.81 16.29
C TYR A 171 -3.16 -28.30 16.67
N GLN A 172 -3.17 -29.20 15.68
CA GLN A 172 -3.10 -30.64 15.92
C GLN A 172 -1.76 -31.08 16.55
N LYS A 173 -0.68 -30.37 16.25
CA LYS A 173 0.67 -30.71 16.64
C LYS A 173 1.19 -29.96 17.87
N GLU A 174 0.53 -28.88 18.30
CA GLU A 174 0.78 -28.28 19.63
C GLU A 174 0.49 -29.26 20.80
N GLN A 175 -0.28 -30.32 20.53
CA GLN A 175 -0.52 -31.42 21.44
C GLN A 175 0.70 -32.37 21.56
N ASP A 176 1.64 -32.30 20.62
CA ASP A 176 2.86 -33.14 20.59
C ASP A 176 4.07 -32.28 21.02
N SER A 177 4.66 -32.60 22.18
CA SER A 177 5.77 -31.86 22.82
C SER A 177 7.07 -31.74 22.01
N VAL A 178 7.13 -32.27 20.78
CA VAL A 178 8.32 -32.29 19.90
C VAL A 178 8.11 -31.47 18.63
N TYR A 179 7.00 -30.73 18.49
CA TYR A 179 6.64 -30.09 17.23
C TYR A 179 7.36 -28.76 16.99
N ASN A 180 7.96 -28.63 15.81
CA ASN A 180 8.59 -27.40 15.33
C ASN A 180 7.74 -26.77 14.23
N THR A 181 7.14 -25.61 14.51
CA THR A 181 6.32 -24.81 13.57
C THR A 181 7.06 -24.47 12.28
N LYS A 182 8.39 -24.55 12.24
CA LYS A 182 9.22 -24.35 11.03
C LYS A 182 8.93 -25.35 9.92
N ASN A 183 8.33 -26.50 10.24
CA ASN A 183 7.93 -27.49 9.25
C ASN A 183 6.63 -27.12 8.52
N VAL A 184 5.88 -26.14 9.03
CA VAL A 184 4.63 -25.63 8.41
C VAL A 184 4.89 -24.32 7.66
N PHE A 185 5.67 -23.44 8.29
CA PHE A 185 5.97 -22.14 7.73
C PHE A 185 7.43 -22.10 7.24
N TYR A 186 7.62 -22.11 5.93
CA TYR A 186 8.96 -21.94 5.37
C TYR A 186 9.43 -20.49 5.56
N ARG A 187 10.75 -20.35 5.70
CA ARG A 187 11.36 -19.03 5.82
C ARG A 187 11.23 -18.25 4.51
N ASN A 188 10.49 -17.16 4.51
CA ASN A 188 10.43 -16.22 3.41
C ASN A 188 11.39 -15.05 3.65
N CYS A 189 12.54 -15.05 2.97
CA CYS A 189 13.57 -14.03 3.13
C CYS A 189 13.40 -12.79 2.25
N SER A 190 12.36 -12.73 1.41
CA SER A 190 12.18 -11.65 0.43
C SER A 190 12.15 -10.25 1.04
N ASN A 191 11.62 -10.13 2.25
CA ASN A 191 11.46 -8.84 2.94
C ASN A 191 12.39 -8.66 4.15
N CYS A 192 13.37 -9.55 4.35
CA CYS A 192 14.24 -9.49 5.54
C CYS A 192 15.09 -8.22 5.64
N THR A 193 15.36 -7.59 4.52
CA THR A 193 16.12 -6.33 4.41
C THR A 193 15.37 -5.27 3.61
N ALA A 194 14.05 -5.41 3.47
CA ALA A 194 13.24 -4.46 2.73
C ALA A 194 13.40 -3.03 3.28
N TYR A 195 13.45 -2.07 2.37
CA TYR A 195 13.62 -0.65 2.69
C TYR A 195 14.94 -0.32 3.45
N GLY A 196 15.96 -1.18 3.32
CA GLY A 196 17.25 -0.98 4.00
C GLY A 196 17.20 -1.16 5.51
N ARG A 197 16.14 -1.78 6.03
CA ARG A 197 15.96 -2.09 7.46
C ARG A 197 16.04 -3.58 7.68
N LYS A 198 16.65 -3.99 8.79
CA LYS A 198 16.61 -5.38 9.25
C LYS A 198 15.18 -5.72 9.69
N CYS A 199 14.70 -6.90 9.32
CA CYS A 199 13.42 -7.42 9.79
C CYS A 199 13.42 -7.49 11.32
N GLU A 200 12.39 -6.96 11.97
CA GLU A 200 12.25 -6.97 13.43
C GLU A 200 12.15 -8.40 14.03
N TYR A 201 11.65 -9.35 13.24
CA TYR A 201 11.56 -10.77 13.63
C TYR A 201 12.83 -11.59 13.29
N ALA A 202 13.92 -10.94 12.83
CA ALA A 202 15.11 -11.66 12.37
C ALA A 202 15.77 -12.49 13.48
N SER A 203 15.72 -12.05 14.72
CA SER A 203 16.26 -12.79 15.88
C SER A 203 15.56 -14.13 16.08
N ILE A 204 14.23 -14.14 16.04
CA ILE A 204 13.43 -15.37 16.14
C ILE A 204 13.62 -16.25 14.90
N CYS A 205 13.52 -15.64 13.72
CA CYS A 205 13.55 -16.36 12.45
C CYS A 205 14.91 -17.03 12.17
N LEU A 206 16.01 -16.45 12.65
CA LEU A 206 17.37 -16.96 12.43
C LEU A 206 17.89 -17.89 13.54
N ASP A 207 17.04 -18.29 14.47
CA ASP A 207 17.41 -19.13 15.61
C ASP A 207 18.51 -18.53 16.50
N TYR A 208 18.54 -17.24 16.62
CA TYR A 208 19.27 -16.62 17.70
C TYR A 208 18.61 -16.98 19.02
N ASP A 209 19.39 -17.11 20.05
CA ASP A 209 19.06 -17.58 21.40
C ASP A 209 17.54 -17.48 21.73
N PRO A 210 16.84 -18.62 21.97
CA PRO A 210 15.39 -18.58 22.27
C PRO A 210 15.04 -17.78 23.52
N LYS A 211 16.01 -17.41 24.35
CA LYS A 211 15.82 -16.48 25.47
C LYS A 211 15.55 -15.02 24.99
N LEU A 212 15.95 -14.65 23.78
CA LEU A 212 15.64 -13.34 23.19
C LEU A 212 14.15 -13.17 22.86
N GLU A 213 13.44 -14.25 22.60
CA GLU A 213 11.99 -14.23 22.36
C GLU A 213 11.24 -13.58 23.55
N TYR A 214 11.65 -13.84 24.77
CA TYR A 214 11.04 -13.29 25.97
C TYR A 214 11.45 -11.85 26.30
N VAL A 215 12.52 -11.37 25.71
CA VAL A 215 13.05 -10.02 25.95
C VAL A 215 12.51 -9.02 24.90
N GLU A 216 12.44 -9.43 23.65
CA GLU A 216 12.09 -8.55 22.52
C GLU A 216 10.61 -8.59 22.14
N PHE A 217 9.93 -9.72 22.38
CA PHE A 217 8.55 -9.94 21.93
C PHE A 217 7.64 -10.37 23.07
N LYS A 218 6.59 -9.62 23.30
CA LYS A 218 5.51 -10.01 24.23
C LYS A 218 4.39 -10.68 23.46
N LYS A 219 3.79 -11.69 24.04
CA LYS A 219 2.56 -12.27 23.51
C LYS A 219 1.46 -11.23 23.57
N LYS A 220 0.57 -11.23 22.59
CA LYS A 220 -0.56 -10.28 22.49
C LYS A 220 -1.48 -10.35 23.72
N GLU A 221 -1.51 -11.48 24.39
CA GLU A 221 -2.29 -11.73 25.62
C GLU A 221 -1.69 -11.04 26.87
N ASP A 222 -0.43 -10.57 26.77
CA ASP A 222 0.29 -9.89 27.85
C ASP A 222 0.26 -8.35 27.71
N LEU A 223 -0.49 -7.81 26.74
CA LEU A 223 -0.70 -6.40 26.44
C LEU A 223 -2.15 -5.97 26.76
#